data_b502b9426262af750fa14daaaa94ddc5
#
_entry.id   b502b9426262af750fa14daaaa94ddc5
#
_cell.length_a   1.000
_cell.length_b   1.000
_cell.length_c   1.000
_cell.angle_alpha   90.00
_cell.angle_beta   90.00
_cell.angle_gamma   90.00
#
_symmetry.space_group_name_H-M   'P 1'
#
loop_
_entity.id
_entity.type
_entity.pdbx_description
1 polymer ?
#
loop_
_entity_poly.entity_id
_entity_poly.type
_entity_poly.pdbx_seq_one_letter_code
_entity_poly.pdbx_strand_id
1 'polypeptide(L)' 'MNLDIVVNELNKCMDEARASGDACTFGELKSIKREVIRIIGNGVAKEYEKLFG' A
#
# COMPACT_ATOMS: atom_id res chain seq x y z
N MET A 1 -5.20 -6.64 12.85
CA MET A 1 -4.31 -5.62 12.26
C MET A 1 -5.08 -4.86 11.20
N ASN A 2 -5.11 -3.54 11.29
CA ASN A 2 -5.84 -2.74 10.32
C ASN A 2 -4.94 -2.44 9.12
N LEU A 3 -5.25 -3.07 8.00
CA LEU A 3 -4.45 -2.95 6.79
C LEU A 3 -4.51 -1.55 6.17
N ASP A 4 -5.59 -0.81 6.43
CA ASP A 4 -5.70 0.57 6.00
C ASP A 4 -4.64 1.45 6.66
N ILE A 5 -4.31 1.18 7.93
CA ILE A 5 -3.25 1.90 8.62
C ILE A 5 -1.90 1.64 7.96
N VAL A 6 -1.63 0.39 7.58
CA VAL A 6 -0.38 0.01 6.91
C VAL A 6 -0.26 0.73 5.56
N VAL A 7 -1.32 0.70 4.75
CA VAL A 7 -1.33 1.37 3.45
C VAL A 7 -1.19 2.89 3.60
N ASN A 8 -1.86 3.48 4.60
CA ASN A 8 -1.76 4.90 4.87
C ASN A 8 -0.34 5.30 5.28
N GLU A 9 0.31 4.48 6.11
CA GLU A 9 1.70 4.73 6.51
C GLU A 9 2.66 4.62 5.31
N LEU A 10 2.45 3.64 4.45
CA LEU A 10 3.24 3.50 3.22
C LEU A 10 3.06 4.72 2.31
N ASN A 11 1.83 5.18 2.13
CA ASN A 11 1.54 6.38 1.35
C ASN A 11 2.24 7.61 1.92
N LYS A 12 2.24 7.74 3.24
CA LYS A 12 2.89 8.84 3.94
C LYS A 12 4.40 8.83 3.70
N CYS A 13 5.02 7.66 3.83
CA CYS A 13 6.45 7.49 3.56
C CYS A 13 6.77 7.77 2.09
N MET A 14 5.91 7.35 1.17
CA MET A 14 6.07 7.64 -0.25
C MET A 14 6.02 9.14 -0.55
N ASP A 15 5.07 9.84 0.08
CA ASP A 15 4.95 11.29 -0.07
C ASP A 15 6.19 12.01 0.45
N GLU A 16 6.72 11.58 1.60
CA GLU A 16 7.95 12.13 2.17
C GLU A 16 9.15 11.87 1.27
N ALA A 17 9.29 10.67 0.73
CA ALA A 17 10.36 10.32 -0.18
C ALA A 17 10.27 11.16 -1.46
N ARG A 18 9.06 11.36 -1.98
CA ARG A 18 8.82 12.19 -3.15
C ARG A 18 9.19 13.64 -2.88
N ALA A 19 8.79 14.18 -1.73
CA ALA A 19 9.10 15.55 -1.35
C ALA A 19 10.60 15.77 -1.17
N SER A 20 11.33 14.75 -0.72
CA SER A 20 12.77 14.78 -0.56
C SER A 20 13.54 14.55 -1.86
N GLY A 21 12.85 14.19 -2.94
CA GLY A 21 13.49 13.86 -4.21
C GLY A 21 14.20 12.51 -4.20
N ASP A 22 13.86 11.63 -3.26
CA ASP A 22 14.47 10.30 -3.12
C ASP A 22 13.70 9.28 -3.95
N ALA A 23 14.03 9.23 -5.24
CA ALA A 23 13.37 8.33 -6.18
C ALA A 23 13.61 6.86 -5.85
N CYS A 24 14.77 6.52 -5.29
CA CYS A 24 15.07 5.13 -4.92
C CYS A 24 14.15 4.64 -3.81
N THR A 25 14.03 5.41 -2.73
CA THR A 25 13.15 5.09 -1.61
C THR A 25 11.69 5.07 -2.06
N PHE A 26 11.29 6.02 -2.88
CA PHE A 26 9.94 6.06 -3.44
C PHE A 26 9.64 4.78 -4.22
N GLY A 27 10.55 4.35 -5.08
CA GLY A 27 10.40 3.12 -5.86
C GLY A 27 10.30 1.87 -5.00
N GLU A 28 11.15 1.77 -3.96
CA GLU A 28 11.12 0.66 -3.02
C GLU A 28 9.80 0.60 -2.25
N LEU A 29 9.34 1.73 -1.73
CA LEU A 29 8.07 1.83 -1.01
C LEU A 29 6.89 1.50 -1.92
N LYS A 30 6.94 1.94 -3.15
CA LYS A 30 5.91 1.63 -4.15
C LYS A 30 5.84 0.13 -4.40
N SER A 31 6.99 -0.54 -4.51
CA SER A 31 7.04 -1.99 -4.68
C SER A 31 6.49 -2.73 -3.47
N ILE A 32 6.85 -2.28 -2.26
CA ILE A 32 6.33 -2.86 -1.01
C ILE A 32 4.82 -2.68 -0.93
N LYS A 33 4.32 -1.50 -1.22
CA LYS A 33 2.88 -1.21 -1.23
C LYS A 33 2.16 -2.13 -2.21
N ARG A 34 2.70 -2.31 -3.39
CA ARG A 34 2.14 -3.20 -4.41
C ARG A 34 2.07 -4.64 -3.93
N GLU A 35 3.13 -5.14 -3.28
CA GLU A 35 3.15 -6.48 -2.72
C GLU A 35 2.15 -6.64 -1.58
N VAL A 36 2.05 -5.67 -0.69
CA VAL A 36 1.07 -5.68 0.40
C VAL A 36 -0.34 -5.73 -0.16
N ILE A 37 -0.66 -4.88 -1.13
CA ILE A 37 -1.97 -4.85 -1.77
C ILE A 37 -2.26 -6.16 -2.49
N ARG A 38 -1.26 -6.75 -3.13
CA ARG A 38 -1.41 -8.04 -3.82
C ARG A 38 -1.74 -9.17 -2.84
N ILE A 39 -1.02 -9.23 -1.72
CA ILE A 39 -1.26 -10.24 -0.69
C ILE A 39 -2.65 -10.07 -0.07
N ILE A 40 -3.01 -8.84 0.25
CA ILE A 40 -4.32 -8.48 0.78
C ILE A 40 -5.39 -8.75 -0.29
N GLY A 41 -5.11 -8.38 -1.53
CA GLY A 41 -6.03 -8.52 -2.65
C GLY A 41 -6.46 -9.96 -2.90
N ASN A 42 -5.57 -10.93 -2.65
CA ASN A 42 -5.91 -12.33 -2.83
C ASN A 42 -6.79 -12.90 -1.71
N GLY A 43 -6.79 -12.25 -0.53
CA GLY A 43 -7.59 -12.70 0.61
C GLY A 43 -8.77 -11.80 0.92
N VAL A 44 -8.54 -10.50 0.96
CA VAL A 44 -9.51 -9.51 1.42
C VAL A 44 -10.37 -8.95 0.27
N ALA A 45 -9.83 -8.89 -0.94
CA ALA A 45 -10.60 -8.38 -2.09
C ALA A 45 -11.83 -9.22 -2.37
N LYS A 46 -11.75 -10.53 -2.15
CA LYS A 46 -12.89 -11.42 -2.31
C LYS A 46 -13.98 -11.15 -1.27
N GLU A 47 -13.59 -10.80 -0.05
CA GLU A 47 -14.54 -10.43 0.99
C GLU A 47 -15.14 -9.06 0.74
N TYR A 48 -14.35 -8.10 0.26
CA TYR A 48 -14.85 -6.79 -0.14
C TYR A 48 -15.83 -6.88 -1.29
N GLU A 49 -15.57 -7.73 -2.28
CA GLU A 49 -16.49 -7.96 -3.38
C GLU A 49 -17.83 -8.52 -2.89
N LYS A 50 -17.81 -9.40 -1.90
CA LYS A 50 -19.03 -9.95 -1.30
C LYS A 50 -19.82 -8.89 -0.53
N LEU A 51 -19.13 -7.92 0.08
CA LEU A 51 -19.76 -6.87 0.87
C LEU A 51 -20.27 -5.71 0.01
N PHE A 52 -19.59 -5.40 -1.08
CA PHE A 52 -19.88 -4.22 -1.90
C PHE A 52 -20.24 -4.54 -3.34
N GLY A 53 -20.07 -5.76 -3.72
CA GLY A 53 -20.39 -6.19 -5.06
C GLY A 53 -21.72 -6.89 -5.13
#